data_da870d492e2dfc279eb82bd33a6c4a8a
#
_entry.id   da870d492e2dfc279eb82bd33a6c4a8a
#
_cell.length_a   1.000
_cell.length_b   1.000
_cell.length_c   1.000
_cell.angle_alpha   90.00
_cell.angle_beta   90.00
_cell.angle_gamma   90.00
#
_symmetry.space_group_name_H-M   'P 1'
#
loop_
_entity.id
_entity.type
_entity.pdbx_description
1 polymer ?
#
loop_
_entity_poly.entity_id
_entity_poly.type
_entity_poly.pdbx_seq_one_letter_code
_entity_poly.pdbx_strand_id
1 'polypeptide(L)'
;VISHINKEKYEIRLIGITKEGHWVSVPNAEAIANDTWRDGDTQAILSPDASEKCLYLIKDGAVEKVPVDVAFPVLHGLYGEDGTIQGLFELAKIPYVGCGVLASAVSMDKLYTKQIVDHLGIRQAAYVPVRKRELKNMDEVVARVEAKLSYPVFIKPSCAGSSCGVTKADNREMLIEGLKIAADNDRTILVEETIIGREVECAVLDDGKDIHASGVGEVLAAAEFYDYEAKYHNAESRT
;
A
#
# COMPACT_ATOMS: atom_id res chain seq x y z
N VAL A 1 -16.23 -1.39 -6.89
CA VAL A 1 -16.88 -1.35 -5.55
C VAL A 1 -18.22 -0.66 -5.63
N ILE A 2 -18.32 0.63 -5.94
CA ILE A 2 -19.57 1.44 -5.92
C ILE A 2 -20.71 0.83 -6.73
N SER A 3 -20.43 0.24 -7.89
CA SER A 3 -21.43 -0.39 -8.77
C SER A 3 -22.02 -1.68 -8.20
N HIS A 4 -21.37 -2.31 -7.23
CA HIS A 4 -21.76 -3.60 -6.65
C HIS A 4 -22.28 -3.50 -5.22
N ILE A 5 -22.24 -2.31 -4.61
CA ILE A 5 -22.80 -2.11 -3.27
C ILE A 5 -24.34 -2.11 -3.37
N ASN A 6 -24.99 -2.80 -2.44
CA ASN A 6 -26.46 -2.77 -2.33
C ASN A 6 -26.93 -1.39 -1.85
N LYS A 7 -27.46 -0.58 -2.77
CA LYS A 7 -27.92 0.79 -2.52
C LYS A 7 -29.24 0.86 -1.75
N GLU A 8 -29.96 -0.26 -1.60
CA GLU A 8 -31.14 -0.33 -0.74
C GLU A 8 -30.76 -0.46 0.74
N LYS A 9 -29.53 -1.01 0.99
CA LYS A 9 -29.02 -1.22 2.34
C LYS A 9 -28.07 -0.12 2.81
N TYR A 10 -27.34 0.52 1.88
CA TYR A 10 -26.29 1.48 2.21
C TYR A 10 -26.47 2.79 1.46
N GLU A 11 -26.42 3.88 2.20
CA GLU A 11 -26.21 5.22 1.66
C GLU A 11 -24.68 5.46 1.53
N ILE A 12 -24.22 5.75 0.31
CA ILE A 12 -22.79 5.87 0.02
C ILE A 12 -22.39 7.34 0.03
N ARG A 13 -21.40 7.68 0.84
CA ARG A 13 -20.70 8.97 0.80
C ARG A 13 -19.31 8.74 0.25
N LEU A 14 -18.95 9.41 -0.83
CA LEU A 14 -17.68 9.27 -1.50
C LEU A 14 -16.75 10.37 -1.05
N ILE A 15 -15.55 9.99 -0.58
CA ILE A 15 -14.50 10.91 -0.18
C ILE A 15 -13.26 10.63 -1.02
N GLY A 16 -12.79 11.65 -1.72
CA GLY A 16 -11.51 11.62 -2.41
C GLY A 16 -10.42 12.23 -1.53
N ILE A 17 -9.23 11.65 -1.56
CA ILE A 17 -8.05 12.19 -0.88
C ILE A 17 -7.02 12.51 -1.95
N THR A 18 -6.61 13.77 -2.06
CA THR A 18 -5.59 14.18 -3.03
C THR A 18 -4.19 13.72 -2.59
N LYS A 19 -3.20 13.80 -3.48
CA LYS A 19 -1.80 13.47 -3.14
C LYS A 19 -1.21 14.38 -2.07
N GLU A 20 -1.73 15.61 -1.96
CA GLU A 20 -1.35 16.59 -0.95
C GLU A 20 -2.06 16.34 0.41
N GLY A 21 -2.97 15.36 0.46
CA GLY A 21 -3.71 15.00 1.68
C GLY A 21 -4.99 15.80 1.90
N HIS A 22 -5.51 16.49 0.90
CA HIS A 22 -6.79 17.18 1.00
C HIS A 22 -7.94 16.19 0.82
N TRP A 23 -8.89 16.22 1.74
CA TRP A 23 -10.10 15.40 1.68
C TRP A 23 -11.23 16.19 1.06
N VAL A 24 -11.85 15.63 0.04
CA VAL A 24 -12.90 16.27 -0.75
C VAL A 24 -14.12 15.37 -0.82
N SER A 25 -15.30 15.91 -0.60
CA SER A 25 -16.56 15.21 -0.83
C SER A 25 -16.78 15.05 -2.33
N VAL A 26 -16.93 13.82 -2.78
CA VAL A 26 -17.13 13.51 -4.21
C VAL A 26 -18.60 13.31 -4.50
N PRO A 27 -19.19 14.01 -5.48
CA PRO A 27 -20.62 14.00 -5.69
C PRO A 27 -21.16 12.65 -6.21
N ASN A 28 -20.40 11.94 -7.03
CA ASN A 28 -20.82 10.67 -7.64
C ASN A 28 -19.63 9.90 -8.22
N ALA A 29 -19.88 8.67 -8.66
CA ALA A 29 -18.87 7.80 -9.26
C ALA A 29 -18.34 8.33 -10.62
N GLU A 30 -19.13 9.10 -11.34
CA GLU A 30 -18.74 9.68 -12.63
C GLU A 30 -17.63 10.73 -12.45
N ALA A 31 -17.70 11.53 -11.40
CA ALA A 31 -16.66 12.48 -11.05
C ALA A 31 -15.30 11.78 -10.78
N ILE A 32 -15.33 10.55 -10.21
CA ILE A 32 -14.12 9.73 -10.05
C ILE A 32 -13.64 9.24 -11.42
N ALA A 33 -14.52 8.69 -12.25
CA ALA A 33 -14.16 8.13 -13.55
C ALA A 33 -13.56 9.19 -14.50
N ASN A 34 -14.04 10.42 -14.42
CA ASN A 34 -13.61 11.55 -15.26
C ASN A 34 -12.48 12.39 -14.58
N ASP A 35 -12.00 11.99 -13.39
CA ASP A 35 -11.00 12.68 -12.59
C ASP A 35 -11.33 14.17 -12.29
N THR A 36 -12.61 14.53 -12.22
CA THR A 36 -13.08 15.90 -11.94
C THR A 36 -13.33 16.17 -10.47
N TRP A 37 -13.21 15.17 -9.61
CA TRP A 37 -13.49 15.26 -8.17
C TRP A 37 -12.47 16.10 -7.40
N ARG A 38 -11.24 16.24 -7.94
CA ARG A 38 -10.13 16.94 -7.27
C ARG A 38 -10.40 18.43 -7.11
N ASP A 39 -11.17 19.00 -8.03
CA ASP A 39 -11.56 20.42 -8.03
C ASP A 39 -12.84 20.68 -7.21
N GLY A 40 -13.30 19.68 -6.45
CA GLY A 40 -14.45 19.79 -5.59
C GLY A 40 -14.27 20.88 -4.51
N ASP A 41 -15.31 21.67 -4.31
CA ASP A 41 -15.33 22.80 -3.38
C ASP A 41 -15.76 22.45 -1.95
N THR A 42 -16.13 21.20 -1.71
CA THR A 42 -16.64 20.71 -0.42
C THR A 42 -15.55 19.91 0.29
N GLN A 43 -14.92 20.52 1.29
CA GLN A 43 -13.93 19.85 2.13
C GLN A 43 -14.61 18.80 3.03
N ALA A 44 -13.97 17.66 3.22
CA ALA A 44 -14.40 16.62 4.16
C ALA A 44 -13.38 16.49 5.31
N ILE A 45 -13.87 16.32 6.53
CA ILE A 45 -13.04 16.06 7.70
C ILE A 45 -13.70 14.92 8.49
N LEU A 46 -12.96 13.82 8.68
CA LEU A 46 -13.38 12.79 9.61
C LEU A 46 -13.06 13.20 11.04
N SER A 47 -14.07 13.26 11.90
CA SER A 47 -13.84 13.57 13.31
C SER A 47 -13.09 12.42 14.00
N PRO A 48 -11.98 12.67 14.68
CA PRO A 48 -11.34 11.66 15.53
C PRO A 48 -12.05 11.47 16.88
N ASP A 49 -13.05 12.30 17.19
CA ASP A 49 -13.83 12.21 18.42
C ASP A 49 -14.79 11.01 18.35
N ALA A 50 -14.56 10.04 19.22
CA ALA A 50 -15.32 8.80 19.29
C ALA A 50 -16.81 8.96 19.60
N SER A 51 -17.22 10.11 20.16
CA SER A 51 -18.62 10.44 20.44
C SER A 51 -19.36 10.94 19.20
N GLU A 52 -18.62 11.41 18.20
CA GLU A 52 -19.16 12.07 17.01
C GLU A 52 -19.50 11.08 15.88
N LYS A 53 -18.61 10.15 15.57
CA LYS A 53 -18.74 9.16 14.49
C LYS A 53 -19.27 9.75 13.20
N CYS A 54 -18.64 10.82 12.72
CA CYS A 54 -19.14 11.57 11.59
C CYS A 54 -18.04 12.13 10.68
N LEU A 55 -18.47 12.49 9.48
CA LEU A 55 -17.78 13.44 8.61
C LEU A 55 -18.38 14.84 8.82
N TYR A 56 -17.52 15.84 8.83
CA TYR A 56 -17.89 17.22 8.61
C TYR A 56 -17.64 17.59 7.17
N LEU A 57 -18.69 18.02 6.46
CA LEU A 57 -18.61 18.57 5.12
C LEU A 57 -18.67 20.07 5.19
N ILE A 58 -17.66 20.76 4.67
CA ILE A 58 -17.50 22.21 4.78
C ILE A 58 -17.55 22.80 3.37
N LYS A 59 -18.52 23.69 3.15
CA LYS A 59 -18.67 24.42 1.89
C LYS A 59 -19.13 25.84 2.17
N ASP A 60 -18.48 26.85 1.59
CA ASP A 60 -18.85 28.28 1.69
C ASP A 60 -19.06 28.74 3.14
N GLY A 61 -18.29 28.20 4.09
CA GLY A 61 -18.40 28.49 5.52
C GLY A 61 -19.55 27.76 6.25
N ALA A 62 -20.42 27.05 5.53
CA ALA A 62 -21.41 26.16 6.12
C ALA A 62 -20.78 24.80 6.48
N VAL A 63 -21.23 24.22 7.58
CA VAL A 63 -20.78 22.92 8.08
C VAL A 63 -21.96 21.96 8.16
N GLU A 64 -21.89 20.86 7.43
CA GLU A 64 -22.85 19.75 7.52
C GLU A 64 -22.18 18.61 8.31
N LYS A 65 -22.89 18.04 9.29
CA LYS A 65 -22.49 16.86 10.03
C LYS A 65 -23.16 15.62 9.41
N VAL A 66 -22.37 14.70 8.88
CA VAL A 66 -22.83 13.47 8.26
C VAL A 66 -22.43 12.27 9.10
N PRO A 67 -23.37 11.53 9.72
CA PRO A 67 -23.06 10.30 10.46
C PRO A 67 -22.38 9.26 9.57
N VAL A 68 -21.45 8.48 10.15
CA VAL A 68 -20.75 7.39 9.47
C VAL A 68 -20.89 6.10 10.29
N ASP A 69 -21.53 5.09 9.72
CA ASP A 69 -21.70 3.79 10.36
C ASP A 69 -20.51 2.86 10.07
N VAL A 70 -19.93 2.95 8.85
CA VAL A 70 -18.80 2.12 8.41
C VAL A 70 -17.99 2.85 7.36
N ALA A 71 -16.67 2.71 7.42
CA ALA A 71 -15.76 3.19 6.39
C ALA A 71 -15.28 2.03 5.50
N PHE A 72 -15.16 2.29 4.19
CA PHE A 72 -14.58 1.35 3.23
C PHE A 72 -13.42 2.04 2.53
N PRO A 73 -12.19 1.96 3.08
CA PRO A 73 -11.02 2.56 2.45
C PRO A 73 -10.64 1.78 1.19
N VAL A 74 -10.55 2.50 0.06
CA VAL A 74 -10.02 1.98 -1.22
C VAL A 74 -8.80 2.83 -1.54
N LEU A 75 -7.77 2.68 -0.72
CA LEU A 75 -6.54 3.44 -0.75
C LEU A 75 -5.37 2.48 -0.97
N HIS A 76 -4.30 2.98 -1.61
CA HIS A 76 -3.11 2.17 -1.92
C HIS A 76 -1.84 2.81 -1.35
N GLY A 77 -0.92 1.98 -0.86
CA GLY A 77 0.38 2.39 -0.36
C GLY A 77 0.34 3.15 0.97
N LEU A 78 1.25 4.11 1.10
CA LEU A 78 1.43 4.92 2.31
C LEU A 78 0.14 5.65 2.70
N TYR A 79 -0.10 5.71 4.02
CA TYR A 79 -1.28 6.28 4.67
C TYR A 79 -2.58 5.51 4.42
N GLY A 80 -2.65 4.64 3.40
CA GLY A 80 -3.84 3.85 3.08
C GLY A 80 -3.76 2.41 3.59
N GLU A 81 -2.58 1.78 3.52
CA GLU A 81 -2.38 0.36 3.82
C GLU A 81 -1.39 0.11 4.96
N ASP A 82 -0.85 1.16 5.58
CA ASP A 82 0.22 1.12 6.59
C ASP A 82 -0.25 1.23 8.04
N GLY A 83 -1.55 1.21 8.29
CA GLY A 83 -2.14 1.38 9.61
C GLY A 83 -2.51 2.81 9.98
N THR A 84 -2.10 3.82 9.18
CA THR A 84 -2.34 5.23 9.48
C THR A 84 -3.82 5.59 9.42
N ILE A 85 -4.49 5.32 8.30
CA ILE A 85 -5.93 5.58 8.17
C ILE A 85 -6.75 4.68 9.10
N GLN A 86 -6.31 3.44 9.30
CA GLN A 86 -6.93 2.50 10.23
C GLN A 86 -6.88 3.06 11.66
N GLY A 87 -5.76 3.66 12.07
CA GLY A 87 -5.63 4.32 13.37
C GLY A 87 -6.60 5.49 13.54
N LEU A 88 -6.88 6.25 12.49
CA LEU A 88 -7.89 7.31 12.52
C LEU A 88 -9.31 6.74 12.75
N PHE A 89 -9.66 5.65 12.07
CA PHE A 89 -10.94 4.98 12.28
C PHE A 89 -11.07 4.38 13.68
N GLU A 90 -9.98 3.81 14.22
CA GLU A 90 -9.96 3.30 15.61
C GLU A 90 -10.20 4.42 16.62
N LEU A 91 -9.53 5.59 16.48
CA LEU A 91 -9.76 6.75 17.33
C LEU A 91 -11.20 7.22 17.26
N ALA A 92 -11.76 7.30 16.06
CA ALA A 92 -13.15 7.72 15.83
C ALA A 92 -14.18 6.65 16.24
N LYS A 93 -13.74 5.43 16.59
CA LYS A 93 -14.62 4.26 16.81
C LYS A 93 -15.59 4.00 15.67
N ILE A 94 -15.14 4.20 14.44
CA ILE A 94 -15.88 3.90 13.21
C ILE A 94 -15.41 2.55 12.71
N PRO A 95 -16.30 1.54 12.59
CA PRO A 95 -15.97 0.27 11.94
C PRO A 95 -15.48 0.51 10.50
N TYR A 96 -14.56 -0.33 10.04
CA TYR A 96 -14.04 -0.21 8.67
C TYR A 96 -13.78 -1.59 8.06
N VAL A 97 -13.80 -1.63 6.74
CA VAL A 97 -13.47 -2.83 5.97
C VAL A 97 -11.97 -2.87 5.73
N GLY A 98 -11.33 -3.98 6.05
CA GLY A 98 -9.89 -4.20 5.83
C GLY A 98 -9.16 -4.66 7.09
N CYS A 99 -7.84 -4.74 6.98
CA CYS A 99 -6.98 -5.17 8.08
C CYS A 99 -6.90 -4.11 9.18
N GLY A 100 -6.74 -4.55 10.42
CA GLY A 100 -6.52 -3.65 11.56
C GLY A 100 -5.13 -2.98 11.53
N VAL A 101 -4.92 -2.04 12.45
CA VAL A 101 -3.70 -1.20 12.52
C VAL A 101 -2.41 -2.03 12.49
N LEU A 102 -2.29 -3.01 13.37
CA LEU A 102 -1.07 -3.82 13.49
C LEU A 102 -0.81 -4.65 12.22
N ALA A 103 -1.84 -5.32 11.70
CA ALA A 103 -1.72 -6.14 10.50
C ALA A 103 -1.34 -5.28 9.29
N SER A 104 -1.97 -4.12 9.11
CA SER A 104 -1.63 -3.16 8.05
C SER A 104 -0.18 -2.69 8.16
N ALA A 105 0.24 -2.22 9.33
CA ALA A 105 1.60 -1.71 9.54
C ALA A 105 2.68 -2.78 9.30
N VAL A 106 2.47 -4.00 9.81
CA VAL A 106 3.42 -5.11 9.63
C VAL A 106 3.46 -5.57 8.18
N SER A 107 2.30 -5.69 7.51
CA SER A 107 2.24 -6.15 6.12
C SER A 107 2.82 -5.13 5.14
N MET A 108 2.75 -3.84 5.46
CA MET A 108 3.38 -2.79 4.65
C MET A 108 4.91 -2.84 4.76
N ASP A 109 5.47 -3.15 5.93
CA ASP A 109 6.92 -3.24 6.15
C ASP A 109 7.45 -4.62 5.73
N LYS A 110 8.08 -4.68 4.55
CA LYS A 110 8.63 -5.92 3.98
C LYS A 110 9.62 -6.63 4.91
N LEU A 111 10.42 -5.88 5.68
CA LEU A 111 11.36 -6.49 6.62
C LEU A 111 10.63 -7.22 7.75
N TYR A 112 9.65 -6.56 8.38
CA TYR A 112 8.89 -7.19 9.46
C TYR A 112 8.04 -8.35 8.95
N THR A 113 7.41 -8.22 7.79
CA THR A 113 6.71 -9.33 7.13
C THR A 113 7.64 -10.53 6.95
N LYS A 114 8.85 -10.31 6.39
CA LYS A 114 9.83 -11.38 6.19
C LYS A 114 10.28 -12.04 7.50
N GLN A 115 10.47 -11.26 8.55
CA GLN A 115 10.84 -11.81 9.86
C GLN A 115 9.74 -12.71 10.45
N ILE A 116 8.47 -12.36 10.26
CA ILE A 116 7.34 -13.20 10.67
C ILE A 116 7.28 -14.46 9.83
N VAL A 117 7.43 -14.34 8.51
CA VAL A 117 7.43 -15.48 7.58
C VAL A 117 8.58 -16.44 7.89
N ASP A 118 9.79 -15.93 8.22
CA ASP A 118 10.92 -16.73 8.69
C ASP A 118 10.58 -17.48 9.99
N HIS A 119 9.96 -16.80 10.95
CA HIS A 119 9.55 -17.42 12.22
C HIS A 119 8.55 -18.55 12.01
N LEU A 120 7.67 -18.42 11.04
CA LEU A 120 6.69 -19.44 10.68
C LEU A 120 7.29 -20.60 9.87
N GLY A 121 8.57 -20.53 9.49
CA GLY A 121 9.27 -21.52 8.67
C GLY A 121 8.75 -21.62 7.23
N ILE A 122 8.10 -20.59 6.73
CA ILE A 122 7.61 -20.51 5.34
C ILE A 122 8.76 -20.09 4.43
N ARG A 123 8.93 -20.80 3.31
CA ARG A 123 9.96 -20.47 2.31
C ARG A 123 9.69 -19.11 1.67
N GLN A 124 10.74 -18.31 1.56
CA GLN A 124 10.71 -17.00 0.91
C GLN A 124 12.07 -16.68 0.28
N ALA A 125 12.13 -15.63 -0.52
CA ALA A 125 13.38 -15.12 -1.09
C ALA A 125 14.39 -14.79 0.02
N ALA A 126 15.63 -15.22 -0.15
CA ALA A 126 16.73 -14.81 0.71
C ALA A 126 16.92 -13.29 0.63
N TYR A 127 17.25 -12.66 1.75
CA TYR A 127 17.32 -11.21 1.81
C TYR A 127 18.40 -10.69 2.75
N VAL A 128 18.87 -9.48 2.50
CA VAL A 128 19.78 -8.71 3.35
C VAL A 128 19.13 -7.37 3.68
N PRO A 129 18.82 -7.09 4.95
CA PRO A 129 18.34 -5.77 5.36
C PRO A 129 19.50 -4.78 5.42
N VAL A 130 19.25 -3.55 4.95
CA VAL A 130 20.20 -2.43 4.96
C VAL A 130 19.50 -1.22 5.55
N ARG A 131 20.15 -0.53 6.49
CA ARG A 131 19.64 0.74 7.02
C ARG A 131 20.29 1.90 6.25
N LYS A 132 19.52 2.94 5.90
CA LYS A 132 20.03 4.15 5.22
C LYS A 132 21.31 4.69 5.85
N ARG A 133 21.41 4.68 7.18
CA ARG A 133 22.61 5.13 7.92
C ARG A 133 23.87 4.31 7.65
N GLU A 134 23.73 3.05 7.23
CA GLU A 134 24.86 2.15 6.93
C GLU A 134 25.51 2.48 5.58
N LEU A 135 24.80 3.19 4.69
CA LEU A 135 25.31 3.57 3.36
C LEU A 135 26.53 4.51 3.43
N LYS A 136 26.85 5.04 4.62
CA LYS A 136 28.11 5.76 4.87
C LYS A 136 29.34 4.86 4.65
N ASN A 137 29.18 3.55 4.86
CA ASN A 137 30.18 2.51 4.65
C ASN A 137 29.72 1.58 3.53
N MET A 138 29.54 2.13 2.33
CA MET A 138 28.93 1.43 1.18
C MET A 138 29.64 0.09 0.88
N ASP A 139 30.98 0.05 0.94
CA ASP A 139 31.73 -1.17 0.64
C ASP A 139 31.40 -2.32 1.62
N GLU A 140 31.20 -2.02 2.90
CA GLU A 140 30.81 -3.02 3.90
C GLU A 140 29.40 -3.55 3.62
N VAL A 141 28.47 -2.66 3.24
CA VAL A 141 27.10 -3.03 2.87
C VAL A 141 27.12 -3.95 1.65
N VAL A 142 27.84 -3.57 0.61
CA VAL A 142 27.96 -4.35 -0.63
C VAL A 142 28.58 -5.71 -0.35
N ALA A 143 29.68 -5.75 0.41
CA ALA A 143 30.33 -7.01 0.78
C ALA A 143 29.40 -7.95 1.56
N ARG A 144 28.56 -7.39 2.47
CA ARG A 144 27.56 -8.16 3.22
C ARG A 144 26.48 -8.73 2.30
N VAL A 145 26.04 -7.97 1.30
CA VAL A 145 25.04 -8.42 0.31
C VAL A 145 25.65 -9.54 -0.54
N GLU A 146 26.83 -9.32 -1.12
CA GLU A 146 27.51 -10.27 -2.01
C GLU A 146 27.94 -11.57 -1.30
N ALA A 147 28.16 -11.50 0.02
CA ALA A 147 28.42 -12.71 0.83
C ALA A 147 27.19 -13.62 0.98
N LYS A 148 25.99 -13.10 0.79
CA LYS A 148 24.73 -13.83 1.01
C LYS A 148 23.91 -14.06 -0.26
N LEU A 149 23.97 -13.14 -1.21
CA LEU A 149 23.15 -13.15 -2.41
C LEU A 149 24.02 -13.12 -3.67
N SER A 150 23.52 -13.75 -4.73
CA SER A 150 24.11 -13.71 -6.07
C SER A 150 23.30 -12.79 -6.99
N TYR A 151 23.96 -12.10 -7.91
CA TYR A 151 23.28 -11.31 -8.92
C TYR A 151 22.50 -12.18 -9.92
N PRO A 152 21.37 -11.71 -10.46
CA PRO A 152 20.75 -10.42 -10.18
C PRO A 152 20.03 -10.39 -8.83
N VAL A 153 19.92 -9.20 -8.24
CA VAL A 153 19.18 -8.96 -6.99
C VAL A 153 18.17 -7.84 -7.15
N PHE A 154 17.13 -7.85 -6.33
CA PHE A 154 16.18 -6.74 -6.23
C PHE A 154 16.45 -5.90 -5.00
N ILE A 155 16.45 -4.58 -5.16
CA ILE A 155 16.61 -3.60 -4.08
C ILE A 155 15.26 -2.90 -3.90
N LYS A 156 14.73 -2.93 -2.68
CA LYS A 156 13.38 -2.45 -2.38
C LYS A 156 13.38 -1.60 -1.11
N PRO A 157 12.70 -0.44 -1.08
CA PRO A 157 12.32 0.20 0.18
C PRO A 157 11.43 -0.74 1.00
N SER A 158 11.58 -0.77 2.33
CA SER A 158 10.78 -1.68 3.18
C SER A 158 9.31 -1.29 3.22
N CYS A 159 9.03 0.01 3.42
CA CYS A 159 7.69 0.56 3.59
C CYS A 159 7.21 1.35 2.37
N ALA A 160 7.39 0.84 1.15
CA ALA A 160 6.87 1.45 -0.06
C ALA A 160 5.94 0.50 -0.79
N GLY A 161 4.79 1.02 -1.24
CA GLY A 161 3.85 0.31 -2.09
C GLY A 161 4.11 0.54 -3.58
N SER A 162 3.37 -0.18 -4.43
CA SER A 162 3.29 0.04 -5.88
C SER A 162 4.64 0.09 -6.60
N SER A 163 5.61 -0.70 -6.15
CA SER A 163 6.98 -0.79 -6.71
C SER A 163 7.77 0.53 -6.72
N CYS A 164 7.35 1.53 -5.94
CA CYS A 164 8.07 2.80 -5.83
C CYS A 164 9.47 2.59 -5.23
N GLY A 165 10.51 3.07 -5.93
CA GLY A 165 11.91 2.94 -5.49
C GLY A 165 12.48 1.51 -5.58
N VAL A 166 11.80 0.58 -6.23
CA VAL A 166 12.29 -0.79 -6.47
C VAL A 166 13.19 -0.80 -7.71
N THR A 167 14.36 -1.43 -7.59
CA THR A 167 15.31 -1.58 -8.69
C THR A 167 15.87 -3.00 -8.76
N LYS A 168 16.28 -3.44 -9.95
CA LYS A 168 17.01 -4.69 -10.19
C LYS A 168 18.47 -4.34 -10.43
N ALA A 169 19.38 -5.11 -9.84
CA ALA A 169 20.82 -4.96 -10.04
C ALA A 169 21.42 -6.25 -10.56
N ASP A 170 22.10 -6.18 -11.69
CA ASP A 170 22.79 -7.29 -12.32
C ASP A 170 24.30 -7.33 -11.93
N ASN A 171 24.79 -6.28 -11.26
CA ASN A 171 26.18 -6.12 -10.84
C ASN A 171 26.28 -5.15 -9.66
N ARG A 172 27.54 -4.99 -9.16
CA ARG A 172 27.87 -4.14 -8.01
C ARG A 172 27.52 -2.67 -8.21
N GLU A 173 27.80 -2.12 -9.37
CA GLU A 173 27.54 -0.71 -9.69
C GLU A 173 26.03 -0.41 -9.62
N MET A 174 25.21 -1.29 -10.21
CA MET A 174 23.76 -1.19 -10.15
C MET A 174 23.21 -1.40 -8.72
N LEU A 175 23.82 -2.28 -7.93
CA LEU A 175 23.47 -2.45 -6.52
C LEU A 175 23.69 -1.16 -5.73
N ILE A 176 24.84 -0.51 -5.90
CA ILE A 176 25.16 0.76 -5.22
C ILE A 176 24.16 1.84 -5.59
N GLU A 177 23.81 1.95 -6.86
CA GLU A 177 22.82 2.93 -7.32
C GLU A 177 21.42 2.62 -6.79
N GLY A 178 21.00 1.36 -6.86
CA GLY A 178 19.71 0.91 -6.33
C GLY A 178 19.56 1.16 -4.83
N LEU A 179 20.64 0.97 -4.04
CA LEU A 179 20.64 1.27 -2.61
C LEU A 179 20.41 2.76 -2.33
N LYS A 180 20.96 3.66 -3.15
CA LYS A 180 20.73 5.11 -3.02
C LYS A 180 19.27 5.45 -3.35
N ILE A 181 18.76 4.96 -4.49
CA ILE A 181 17.37 5.16 -4.91
C ILE A 181 16.38 4.68 -3.83
N ALA A 182 16.58 3.48 -3.30
CA ALA A 182 15.74 2.93 -2.25
C ALA A 182 15.83 3.76 -0.96
N ALA A 183 17.03 4.28 -0.62
CA ALA A 183 17.27 5.12 0.55
C ALA A 183 16.57 6.49 0.48
N ASP A 184 16.24 6.97 -0.70
CA ASP A 184 15.47 8.22 -0.85
C ASP A 184 13.98 8.01 -0.52
N ASN A 185 13.52 6.76 -0.58
CA ASN A 185 12.13 6.39 -0.31
C ASN A 185 11.90 5.84 1.11
N ASP A 186 12.92 5.20 1.73
CA ASP A 186 12.78 4.63 3.08
C ASP A 186 14.10 4.61 3.84
N ARG A 187 14.01 4.55 5.16
CA ARG A 187 15.16 4.36 6.07
C ARG A 187 15.63 2.91 6.12
N THR A 188 14.79 1.97 5.72
CA THR A 188 15.04 0.53 5.69
C THR A 188 14.92 0.04 4.26
N ILE A 189 15.95 -0.67 3.82
CA ILE A 189 16.05 -1.20 2.47
C ILE A 189 16.19 -2.72 2.59
N LEU A 190 15.56 -3.45 1.68
CA LEU A 190 15.76 -4.88 1.49
C LEU A 190 16.49 -5.12 0.17
N VAL A 191 17.54 -5.93 0.22
CA VAL A 191 18.12 -6.54 -0.97
C VAL A 191 17.72 -8.00 -0.98
N GLU A 192 17.09 -8.45 -2.04
CA GLU A 192 16.52 -9.80 -2.17
C GLU A 192 17.10 -10.54 -3.37
N GLU A 193 17.23 -11.87 -3.24
CA GLU A 193 17.50 -12.71 -4.40
C GLU A 193 16.39 -12.62 -5.44
N THR A 194 16.77 -12.77 -6.68
CA THR A 194 15.81 -12.90 -7.79
C THR A 194 15.25 -14.32 -7.83
N ILE A 195 13.94 -14.44 -7.72
CA ILE A 195 13.23 -15.70 -7.94
C ILE A 195 12.67 -15.69 -9.35
N ILE A 196 13.01 -16.70 -10.13
CA ILE A 196 12.44 -16.92 -11.47
C ILE A 196 11.24 -17.85 -11.34
N GLY A 197 10.07 -17.41 -11.78
CA GLY A 197 8.84 -18.18 -11.66
C GLY A 197 7.64 -17.40 -12.19
N ARG A 198 6.46 -18.00 -12.06
CA ARG A 198 5.20 -17.31 -12.35
C ARG A 198 4.84 -16.40 -11.19
N GLU A 199 4.38 -15.20 -11.50
CA GLU A 199 3.80 -14.31 -10.49
C GLU A 199 2.35 -14.70 -10.24
N VAL A 200 2.00 -14.91 -8.98
CA VAL A 200 0.67 -15.35 -8.59
C VAL A 200 0.16 -14.54 -7.40
N GLU A 201 -1.14 -14.35 -7.35
CA GLU A 201 -1.83 -13.65 -6.28
C GLU A 201 -2.91 -14.55 -5.67
N CYS A 202 -3.15 -14.39 -4.37
CA CYS A 202 -4.23 -15.02 -3.64
C CYS A 202 -4.86 -13.98 -2.72
N ALA A 203 -6.15 -13.73 -2.89
CA ALA A 203 -6.90 -12.86 -1.99
C ALA A 203 -7.29 -13.61 -0.71
N VAL A 204 -7.30 -12.89 0.41
CA VAL A 204 -7.75 -13.42 1.69
C VAL A 204 -8.83 -12.52 2.26
N LEU A 205 -9.95 -13.12 2.65
CA LEU A 205 -11.07 -12.45 3.30
C LEU A 205 -11.28 -13.06 4.68
N ASP A 206 -11.31 -12.20 5.69
CA ASP A 206 -11.82 -12.53 7.03
C ASP A 206 -13.24 -11.95 7.15
N ASP A 207 -14.23 -12.79 7.38
CA ASP A 207 -15.64 -12.39 7.55
C ASP A 207 -16.03 -12.19 9.02
N GLY A 208 -15.03 -12.22 9.92
CA GLY A 208 -15.20 -12.14 11.37
C GLY A 208 -15.53 -13.48 12.04
N LYS A 209 -15.59 -14.59 11.29
CA LYS A 209 -15.77 -15.94 11.76
C LYS A 209 -14.69 -16.86 11.22
N ASP A 210 -14.53 -16.87 9.91
CA ASP A 210 -13.61 -17.73 9.18
C ASP A 210 -12.72 -16.93 8.23
N ILE A 211 -11.53 -17.46 7.98
CA ILE A 211 -10.59 -16.89 7.01
C ILE A 211 -10.71 -17.68 5.70
N HIS A 212 -11.04 -16.97 4.64
CA HIS A 212 -11.25 -17.53 3.31
C HIS A 212 -10.12 -17.11 2.37
N ALA A 213 -9.42 -18.05 1.79
CA ALA A 213 -8.47 -17.82 0.71
C ALA A 213 -9.14 -18.07 -0.65
N SER A 214 -8.91 -17.18 -1.61
CA SER A 214 -9.38 -17.37 -2.99
C SER A 214 -8.60 -18.49 -3.69
N GLY A 215 -9.02 -18.83 -4.90
CA GLY A 215 -8.14 -19.50 -5.86
C GLY A 215 -6.92 -18.62 -6.18
N VAL A 216 -5.87 -19.25 -6.71
CA VAL A 216 -4.65 -18.54 -7.13
C VAL A 216 -4.87 -17.96 -8.53
N GLY A 217 -4.70 -16.65 -8.68
CA GLY A 217 -4.65 -15.94 -9.95
C GLY A 217 -3.21 -15.77 -10.43
N GLU A 218 -2.94 -15.93 -11.73
CA GLU A 218 -1.64 -15.64 -12.32
C GLU A 218 -1.60 -14.22 -12.88
N VAL A 219 -0.56 -13.46 -12.53
CA VAL A 219 -0.33 -12.10 -13.06
C VAL A 219 0.47 -12.23 -14.36
N LEU A 220 -0.12 -11.85 -15.47
CA LEU A 220 0.56 -11.75 -16.76
C LEU A 220 1.09 -10.33 -16.93
N ALA A 221 2.35 -10.11 -16.51
CA ALA A 221 2.99 -8.81 -16.64
C ALA A 221 3.34 -8.53 -18.11
N ALA A 222 3.04 -7.31 -18.59
CA ALA A 222 3.39 -6.86 -19.93
C ALA A 222 4.88 -6.48 -20.08
N ALA A 223 5.66 -6.52 -19.01
CA ALA A 223 7.09 -6.18 -18.97
C ALA A 223 7.88 -7.26 -18.22
N GLU A 224 9.21 -7.28 -18.40
CA GLU A 224 10.13 -8.21 -17.71
C GLU A 224 10.01 -8.10 -16.17
N PHE A 225 9.48 -7.00 -15.68
CA PHE A 225 9.25 -6.72 -14.26
C PHE A 225 7.91 -5.98 -14.10
N TYR A 226 7.07 -6.44 -13.15
CA TYR A 226 5.75 -5.86 -12.86
C TYR A 226 5.91 -4.59 -12.00
N ASP A 227 6.40 -3.52 -12.62
CA ASP A 227 6.63 -2.22 -12.01
C ASP A 227 5.36 -1.36 -11.94
N TYR A 228 5.51 -0.10 -11.51
CA TYR A 228 4.40 0.85 -11.39
C TYR A 228 3.70 1.12 -12.73
N GLU A 229 4.46 1.28 -13.81
CA GLU A 229 3.92 1.49 -15.17
C GLU A 229 3.13 0.27 -15.65
N ALA A 230 3.68 -0.94 -15.44
CA ALA A 230 3.00 -2.19 -15.79
C ALA A 230 1.72 -2.40 -14.97
N LYS A 231 1.68 -1.93 -13.70
CA LYS A 231 0.52 -2.08 -12.81
C LYS A 231 -0.64 -1.15 -13.15
N TYR A 232 -0.36 0.08 -13.54
CA TYR A 232 -1.40 1.14 -13.58
C TYR A 232 -1.57 1.79 -14.95
N HIS A 233 -0.60 1.69 -15.84
CA HIS A 233 -0.60 2.40 -17.12
C HIS A 233 -0.52 1.49 -18.34
N ASN A 234 -0.15 0.22 -18.17
CA ASN A 234 -0.04 -0.71 -19.29
C ASN A 234 -1.30 -1.58 -19.42
N ALA A 235 -2.09 -1.36 -20.47
CA ALA A 235 -3.32 -2.10 -20.75
C ALA A 235 -3.10 -3.57 -21.14
N GLU A 236 -1.86 -3.99 -21.41
CA GLU A 236 -1.52 -5.38 -21.76
C GLU A 236 -1.26 -6.25 -20.53
N SER A 237 -1.06 -5.65 -19.34
CA SER A 237 -0.99 -6.40 -18.08
C SER A 237 -2.38 -6.93 -17.71
N ARG A 238 -2.48 -8.23 -17.39
CA ARG A 238 -3.74 -8.93 -17.05
C ARG A 238 -3.53 -9.81 -15.82
N THR A 239 -4.56 -9.92 -15.01
CA THR A 239 -4.71 -10.92 -13.91
C THR A 239 -5.80 -11.92 -14.24
#